data_b2405ab6e680ea61dacb2064900a5472
#
_entry.id   b2405ab6e680ea61dacb2064900a5472
#
_cell.length_a   1.000
_cell.length_b   1.000
_cell.length_c   1.000
_cell.angle_alpha   90.00
_cell.angle_beta   90.00
_cell.angle_gamma   90.00
#
_symmetry.space_group_name_H-M   'P 1'
#
loop_
_entity.id
_entity.type
_entity.pdbx_description
1 polymer ?
#
loop_
_entity_poly.entity_id
_entity_poly.type
_entity_poly.pdbx_seq_one_letter_code
_entity_poly.pdbx_strand_id
1 'polypeptide(L)'
;MRFHTRKERDFRRPADFDPATYRDRAIWALDEPVGEASLYVAPSAAWLVDRLFNKHGEVTTHEDRSATFETQYSDVDRLVEWILGLGGQVLPLGPSEVVSAVVTALENVRDAHAGDPPTIASPKKIVTEPEAPVARPSNPVAPERFAVLQALLADLLETCGTDQSGSIAASVLQDRYKIDDAEMIEQINLLNLVNFGGGCYAVYAELDDEGMINVQKELYGEDFRRPARLSPLEAKAILMALDLVGPQIAGATNSTLASVREKVEIACGGGVPGGQPSTTVDVGVPEDVIGEISRAIEHHRLARITYLSRTSNEVAERVIEPYKLRGVNSDWYVEAWDVGAEGERTFRIDRIQTAERLKESFTPREGLTNLAEQRSLGGTKGSVSVWFSPAIALRESEKRTGASQLRDGALLDTITFDSERWLEDEVIKYRGDAVLIEPAALRARVARRATQILKEVKGAKRLASKSRR
;
A
#
# COMPACT_ATOMS: atom_id res chain seq x y z
N MET A 1 -2.72 -1.80 24.06
CA MET A 1 -1.54 -2.10 24.92
C MET A 1 -0.46 -1.12 24.53
N ARG A 2 -0.04 -0.19 25.40
CA ARG A 2 1.07 0.73 25.10
C ARG A 2 2.34 0.05 25.55
N PHE A 3 3.23 -0.26 24.62
CA PHE A 3 4.57 -0.71 24.93
C PHE A 3 5.39 0.52 25.32
N HIS A 4 5.67 0.67 26.62
CA HIS A 4 6.63 1.66 27.11
C HIS A 4 8.00 0.97 27.20
N THR A 5 8.78 1.04 26.13
CA THR A 5 10.16 0.58 26.16
C THR A 5 11.00 1.62 26.90
N ARG A 6 11.51 1.27 28.05
CA ARG A 6 12.48 2.09 28.80
C ARG A 6 13.93 1.74 28.49
N LYS A 7 14.16 0.69 27.70
CA LYS A 7 15.49 0.16 27.32
C LYS A 7 15.47 -0.16 25.83
N GLU A 8 16.62 -0.05 25.19
CA GLU A 8 16.81 -0.35 23.76
C GLU A 8 16.39 -1.76 23.34
N ARG A 9 16.25 -2.71 24.29
CA ARG A 9 15.82 -4.09 24.05
C ARG A 9 14.97 -4.59 25.20
N ASP A 10 13.65 -4.42 25.07
CA ASP A 10 12.69 -4.90 26.07
C ASP A 10 12.28 -6.37 25.91
N PHE A 11 12.62 -6.97 24.78
CA PHE A 11 12.39 -8.40 24.56
C PHE A 11 13.61 -9.07 23.94
N ARG A 12 13.76 -10.36 24.17
CA ARG A 12 14.73 -11.19 23.46
C ARG A 12 13.99 -11.95 22.37
N ARG A 13 14.47 -11.80 21.14
CA ARG A 13 13.99 -12.62 20.04
C ARG A 13 14.35 -14.08 20.35
N PRO A 14 13.38 -15.03 20.27
CA PRO A 14 13.69 -16.46 20.35
C PRO A 14 14.75 -16.84 19.31
N ALA A 15 15.67 -17.73 19.69
CA ALA A 15 16.78 -18.10 18.80
C ALA A 15 16.32 -18.82 17.52
N ASP A 16 15.17 -19.47 17.60
CA ASP A 16 14.50 -20.24 16.54
C ASP A 16 13.46 -19.44 15.77
N PHE A 17 13.26 -18.15 16.11
CA PHE A 17 12.28 -17.30 15.42
C PHE A 17 12.78 -16.90 14.03
N ASP A 18 12.14 -17.44 13.00
CA ASP A 18 12.33 -17.04 11.61
C ASP A 18 11.11 -16.26 11.08
N PRO A 19 11.24 -14.94 10.82
CA PRO A 19 10.15 -14.14 10.24
C PRO A 19 9.67 -14.66 8.87
N ALA A 20 10.54 -15.35 8.12
CA ALA A 20 10.19 -15.87 6.81
C ALA A 20 9.07 -16.91 6.90
N THR A 21 9.01 -17.66 7.99
CA THR A 21 7.97 -18.67 8.25
C THR A 21 6.56 -18.05 8.30
N TYR A 22 6.44 -16.79 8.70
CA TYR A 22 5.14 -16.10 8.85
C TYR A 22 4.76 -15.30 7.61
N ARG A 23 5.73 -14.94 6.77
CA ARG A 23 5.49 -14.09 5.58
C ARG A 23 4.54 -14.71 4.57
N ASP A 24 4.62 -16.03 4.41
CA ASP A 24 3.84 -16.78 3.42
C ASP A 24 2.62 -17.48 4.02
N ARG A 25 2.29 -17.20 5.29
CA ARG A 25 1.08 -17.75 5.93
C ARG A 25 -0.12 -16.84 5.67
N ALA A 26 -1.29 -17.45 5.51
CA ALA A 26 -2.54 -16.70 5.47
C ALA A 26 -2.81 -16.04 6.83
N ILE A 27 -3.47 -14.89 6.83
CA ILE A 27 -3.80 -14.15 8.06
C ILE A 27 -4.67 -14.95 9.04
N TRP A 28 -5.40 -15.94 8.56
CA TRP A 28 -6.23 -16.85 9.36
C TRP A 28 -5.51 -18.13 9.79
N ALA A 29 -4.25 -18.31 9.39
CA ALA A 29 -3.42 -19.50 9.65
C ALA A 29 -2.01 -19.12 10.09
N LEU A 30 -1.87 -18.12 10.98
CA LEU A 30 -0.57 -17.66 11.49
C LEU A 30 0.04 -18.60 12.53
N ASP A 31 -0.81 -19.21 13.34
CA ASP A 31 -0.42 -20.16 14.39
C ASP A 31 -0.62 -21.62 13.94
N GLU A 32 -0.42 -22.57 14.84
CA GLU A 32 -0.68 -23.97 14.58
C GLU A 32 -2.15 -24.20 14.18
N PRO A 33 -2.42 -24.96 13.12
CA PRO A 33 -3.77 -25.17 12.65
C PRO A 33 -4.67 -25.84 13.69
N VAL A 34 -5.86 -25.30 13.92
CA VAL A 34 -6.88 -25.88 14.81
C VAL A 34 -7.94 -26.64 14.02
N GLY A 35 -7.99 -26.46 12.72
CA GLY A 35 -8.93 -27.15 11.86
C GLY A 35 -8.73 -26.85 10.37
N GLU A 36 -9.58 -27.49 9.56
CA GLU A 36 -9.64 -27.31 8.11
C GLU A 36 -11.03 -26.86 7.70
N ALA A 37 -11.09 -25.84 6.83
CA ALA A 37 -12.34 -25.29 6.33
C ALA A 37 -12.50 -25.59 4.85
N SER A 38 -13.70 -26.00 4.45
CA SER A 38 -14.11 -26.15 3.07
C SER A 38 -15.07 -25.03 2.71
N LEU A 39 -14.78 -24.31 1.63
CA LEU A 39 -15.48 -23.11 1.22
C LEU A 39 -15.92 -23.23 -0.25
N TYR A 40 -17.18 -22.89 -0.52
CA TYR A 40 -17.65 -22.68 -1.89
C TYR A 40 -17.23 -21.30 -2.38
N VAL A 41 -16.72 -21.23 -3.59
CA VAL A 41 -16.33 -20.00 -4.26
C VAL A 41 -17.14 -19.83 -5.54
N ALA A 42 -17.83 -18.70 -5.65
CA ALA A 42 -18.64 -18.39 -6.82
C ALA A 42 -17.79 -18.27 -8.10
N PRO A 43 -18.35 -18.55 -9.30
CA PRO A 43 -17.62 -18.49 -10.57
C PRO A 43 -16.89 -17.18 -10.84
N SER A 44 -17.48 -16.06 -10.41
CA SER A 44 -16.88 -14.73 -10.56
C SER A 44 -15.62 -14.51 -9.73
N ALA A 45 -15.47 -15.23 -8.60
CA ALA A 45 -14.35 -15.09 -7.68
C ALA A 45 -13.36 -16.28 -7.72
N ALA A 46 -13.71 -17.38 -8.37
CA ALA A 46 -12.89 -18.60 -8.36
C ALA A 46 -11.46 -18.35 -8.87
N TRP A 47 -11.29 -17.62 -9.97
CA TRP A 47 -10.01 -17.25 -10.52
C TRP A 47 -9.20 -16.35 -9.55
N LEU A 48 -9.87 -15.48 -8.78
CA LEU A 48 -9.24 -14.60 -7.83
C LEU A 48 -8.72 -15.38 -6.62
N VAL A 49 -9.54 -16.30 -6.11
CA VAL A 49 -9.14 -17.17 -4.99
C VAL A 49 -8.00 -18.09 -5.41
N ASP A 50 -8.08 -18.69 -6.59
CA ASP A 50 -7.01 -19.52 -7.14
C ASP A 50 -5.71 -18.73 -7.29
N ARG A 51 -5.75 -17.53 -7.83
CA ARG A 51 -4.58 -16.69 -8.03
C ARG A 51 -3.92 -16.25 -6.73
N LEU A 52 -4.72 -15.76 -5.76
CA LEU A 52 -4.18 -15.09 -4.56
C LEU A 52 -3.96 -16.06 -3.40
N PHE A 53 -4.70 -17.15 -3.35
CA PHE A 53 -4.78 -17.99 -2.15
C PHE A 53 -4.46 -19.48 -2.40
N ASN A 54 -4.11 -19.89 -3.62
CA ASN A 54 -3.75 -21.28 -3.93
C ASN A 54 -2.57 -21.81 -3.09
N LYS A 55 -1.67 -20.93 -2.65
CA LYS A 55 -0.57 -21.27 -1.75
C LYS A 55 -1.02 -21.49 -0.29
N HIS A 56 -2.24 -21.11 0.05
CA HIS A 56 -2.80 -21.20 1.40
C HIS A 56 -3.83 -22.32 1.54
N GLY A 57 -4.04 -23.12 0.50
CA GLY A 57 -4.98 -24.22 0.48
C GLY A 57 -5.17 -24.78 -0.92
N GLU A 58 -6.02 -25.78 -1.04
CA GLU A 58 -6.32 -26.44 -2.30
C GLU A 58 -7.56 -25.81 -2.96
N VAL A 59 -7.44 -25.40 -4.23
CA VAL A 59 -8.54 -24.86 -5.04
C VAL A 59 -8.94 -25.89 -6.09
N THR A 60 -10.13 -26.44 -5.97
CA THR A 60 -10.72 -27.37 -6.95
C THR A 60 -11.77 -26.65 -7.77
N THR A 61 -11.51 -26.42 -9.06
CA THR A 61 -12.46 -25.79 -9.99
C THR A 61 -13.45 -26.79 -10.54
N HIS A 62 -14.72 -26.38 -10.65
CA HIS A 62 -15.85 -27.21 -11.18
C HIS A 62 -16.22 -26.79 -12.61
N GLU A 63 -17.05 -27.61 -13.29
CA GLU A 63 -17.48 -27.38 -14.68
C GLU A 63 -18.26 -26.08 -14.87
N ASP A 64 -19.02 -25.65 -13.86
CA ASP A 64 -19.74 -24.36 -13.84
C ASP A 64 -18.84 -23.13 -13.51
N ARG A 65 -17.52 -23.33 -13.49
CA ARG A 65 -16.51 -22.33 -13.12
C ARG A 65 -16.56 -21.88 -11.65
N SER A 66 -17.38 -22.49 -10.82
CA SER A 66 -17.25 -22.33 -9.37
C SER A 66 -16.04 -23.10 -8.86
N ALA A 67 -15.62 -22.86 -7.62
CA ALA A 67 -14.55 -23.66 -7.02
C ALA A 67 -14.90 -24.07 -5.58
N THR A 68 -14.21 -25.10 -5.12
CA THR A 68 -14.11 -25.42 -3.69
C THR A 68 -12.70 -25.04 -3.25
N PHE A 69 -12.59 -24.25 -2.18
CA PHE A 69 -11.33 -23.90 -1.57
C PHE A 69 -11.23 -24.56 -0.20
N GLU A 70 -10.22 -25.39 -0.01
CA GLU A 70 -9.94 -26.08 1.25
C GLU A 70 -8.68 -25.49 1.87
N THR A 71 -8.81 -24.98 3.10
CA THR A 71 -7.71 -24.28 3.80
C THR A 71 -7.68 -24.61 5.28
N GLN A 72 -6.47 -24.70 5.82
CA GLN A 72 -6.26 -24.80 7.27
C GLN A 72 -6.43 -23.42 7.91
N TYR A 73 -6.92 -23.42 9.14
CA TYR A 73 -7.04 -22.17 9.93
C TYR A 73 -6.58 -22.39 11.38
N SER A 74 -6.03 -21.34 11.96
CA SER A 74 -5.69 -21.24 13.39
C SER A 74 -6.59 -20.23 14.12
N ASP A 75 -7.25 -19.32 13.37
CA ASP A 75 -8.12 -18.28 13.91
C ASP A 75 -9.42 -18.21 13.09
N VAL A 76 -10.51 -18.66 13.70
CA VAL A 76 -11.85 -18.67 13.08
C VAL A 76 -12.32 -17.25 12.77
N ASP A 77 -12.04 -16.29 13.65
CA ASP A 77 -12.48 -14.91 13.50
C ASP A 77 -11.82 -14.24 12.31
N ARG A 78 -10.53 -14.48 12.09
CA ARG A 78 -9.81 -14.01 10.92
C ARG A 78 -10.30 -14.65 9.63
N LEU A 79 -10.62 -15.94 9.67
CA LEU A 79 -11.18 -16.63 8.53
C LEU A 79 -12.57 -16.07 8.17
N VAL A 80 -13.41 -15.81 9.16
CA VAL A 80 -14.74 -15.20 8.97
C VAL A 80 -14.61 -13.78 8.40
N GLU A 81 -13.68 -12.97 8.91
CA GLU A 81 -13.41 -11.62 8.39
C GLU A 81 -13.03 -11.66 6.89
N TRP A 82 -12.18 -12.62 6.50
CA TRP A 82 -11.81 -12.84 5.11
C TRP A 82 -12.98 -13.30 4.24
N ILE A 83 -13.74 -14.30 4.69
CA ILE A 83 -14.92 -14.80 3.97
C ILE A 83 -15.93 -13.66 3.72
N LEU A 84 -16.25 -12.89 4.74
CA LEU A 84 -17.20 -11.78 4.65
C LEU A 84 -16.68 -10.62 3.79
N GLY A 85 -15.36 -10.39 3.79
CA GLY A 85 -14.69 -9.39 2.95
C GLY A 85 -14.85 -9.62 1.45
N LEU A 86 -15.20 -10.85 1.03
CA LEU A 86 -15.49 -11.21 -0.35
C LEU A 86 -17.00 -11.09 -0.73
N GLY A 87 -17.79 -10.47 0.16
CA GLY A 87 -19.13 -9.99 -0.15
C GLY A 87 -20.12 -11.07 -0.60
N GLY A 88 -20.06 -12.28 -0.01
CA GLY A 88 -20.94 -13.40 -0.34
C GLY A 88 -20.53 -14.21 -1.57
N GLN A 89 -19.37 -13.92 -2.16
CA GLN A 89 -18.81 -14.75 -3.24
C GLN A 89 -18.13 -16.02 -2.70
N VAL A 90 -17.77 -16.02 -1.42
CA VAL A 90 -17.23 -17.18 -0.71
C VAL A 90 -18.19 -17.53 0.42
N LEU A 91 -18.59 -18.82 0.47
CA LEU A 91 -19.55 -19.32 1.44
C LEU A 91 -18.99 -20.56 2.16
N PRO A 92 -19.12 -20.66 3.49
CA PRO A 92 -18.60 -21.81 4.22
C PRO A 92 -19.45 -23.07 3.97
N LEU A 93 -18.78 -24.17 3.68
CA LEU A 93 -19.39 -25.51 3.56
C LEU A 93 -19.19 -26.34 4.84
N GLY A 94 -18.11 -26.12 5.54
CA GLY A 94 -17.72 -26.77 6.79
C GLY A 94 -16.40 -26.24 7.31
N PRO A 95 -16.04 -26.59 8.53
CA PRO A 95 -16.81 -27.33 9.53
C PRO A 95 -17.97 -26.52 10.12
N SER A 96 -18.82 -27.15 10.94
CA SER A 96 -20.00 -26.49 11.56
C SER A 96 -19.63 -25.26 12.38
N GLU A 97 -18.45 -25.24 12.99
CA GLU A 97 -17.92 -24.12 13.75
C GLU A 97 -17.79 -22.87 12.86
N VAL A 98 -17.11 -22.98 11.71
CA VAL A 98 -16.93 -21.88 10.76
C VAL A 98 -18.27 -21.42 10.19
N VAL A 99 -19.15 -22.36 9.82
CA VAL A 99 -20.50 -22.03 9.33
C VAL A 99 -21.27 -21.25 10.39
N SER A 100 -21.25 -21.70 11.65
CA SER A 100 -21.95 -21.03 12.75
C SER A 100 -21.36 -19.65 13.05
N ALA A 101 -20.05 -19.50 13.00
CA ALA A 101 -19.37 -18.24 13.19
C ALA A 101 -19.75 -17.20 12.11
N VAL A 102 -19.80 -17.60 10.84
CA VAL A 102 -20.26 -16.75 9.73
C VAL A 102 -21.74 -16.37 9.89
N VAL A 103 -22.60 -17.33 10.28
CA VAL A 103 -24.01 -17.05 10.53
C VAL A 103 -24.18 -16.04 11.66
N THR A 104 -23.52 -16.26 12.79
CA THR A 104 -23.57 -15.34 13.95
C THR A 104 -23.06 -13.94 13.57
N ALA A 105 -21.96 -13.84 12.84
CA ALA A 105 -21.43 -12.57 12.38
C ALA A 105 -22.43 -11.80 11.50
N LEU A 106 -23.08 -12.49 10.55
CA LEU A 106 -24.09 -11.88 9.68
C LEU A 106 -25.37 -11.49 10.44
N GLU A 107 -25.77 -12.28 11.44
CA GLU A 107 -26.90 -11.95 12.33
C GLU A 107 -26.58 -10.70 13.15
N ASN A 108 -25.38 -10.60 13.73
CA ASN A 108 -24.94 -9.41 14.44
C ASN A 108 -24.96 -8.16 13.55
N VAL A 109 -24.43 -8.27 12.30
CA VAL A 109 -24.48 -7.15 11.34
C VAL A 109 -25.91 -6.75 11.04
N ARG A 110 -26.78 -7.73 10.73
CA ARG A 110 -28.21 -7.48 10.43
C ARG A 110 -28.87 -6.74 11.59
N ASP A 111 -28.71 -7.24 12.81
CA ASP A 111 -29.42 -6.74 13.98
C ASP A 111 -28.91 -5.36 14.40
N ALA A 112 -27.59 -5.13 14.32
CA ALA A 112 -27.00 -3.82 14.56
C ALA A 112 -27.45 -2.73 13.57
N HIS A 113 -27.85 -3.11 12.34
CA HIS A 113 -28.31 -2.18 11.32
C HIS A 113 -29.83 -2.13 11.13
N ALA A 114 -30.58 -3.09 11.67
CA ALA A 114 -32.04 -3.11 11.60
C ALA A 114 -32.71 -2.23 12.67
N GLY A 115 -32.05 -2.07 13.84
CA GLY A 115 -32.52 -1.26 14.95
C GLY A 115 -32.07 0.21 14.88
N ASP A 116 -32.21 0.92 16.00
CA ASP A 116 -31.67 2.26 16.16
C ASP A 116 -30.14 2.24 16.17
N PRO A 117 -29.48 3.32 15.68
CA PRO A 117 -28.02 3.39 15.72
C PRO A 117 -27.52 3.43 17.17
N PRO A 118 -26.27 2.98 17.43
CA PRO A 118 -25.65 3.14 18.73
C PRO A 118 -25.70 4.59 19.19
N THR A 119 -25.95 4.81 20.49
CA THR A 119 -25.89 6.14 21.09
C THR A 119 -24.43 6.61 21.07
N ILE A 120 -24.18 7.73 20.41
CA ILE A 120 -22.84 8.29 20.28
C ILE A 120 -22.47 8.98 21.58
N ALA A 121 -21.50 8.42 22.30
CA ALA A 121 -20.92 9.07 23.48
C ALA A 121 -20.15 10.34 23.08
N SER A 122 -19.99 11.28 24.01
CA SER A 122 -19.20 12.48 23.75
C SER A 122 -17.76 12.13 23.37
N PRO A 123 -17.13 12.89 22.46
CA PRO A 123 -15.73 12.70 22.14
C PRO A 123 -14.85 12.77 23.41
N LYS A 124 -13.87 11.89 23.48
CA LYS A 124 -12.86 11.94 24.51
C LYS A 124 -12.01 13.17 24.25
N LYS A 125 -12.09 14.18 25.14
CA LYS A 125 -11.13 15.28 25.08
C LYS A 125 -9.73 14.67 25.28
N ILE A 126 -8.95 14.64 24.22
CA ILE A 126 -7.51 14.43 24.35
C ILE A 126 -7.03 15.73 25.00
N VAL A 127 -6.82 15.70 26.32
CA VAL A 127 -6.00 16.71 26.98
C VAL A 127 -4.60 16.38 26.51
N THR A 128 -4.21 16.92 25.38
CA THR A 128 -2.81 17.14 25.10
C THR A 128 -2.37 18.09 26.20
N GLU A 129 -1.71 17.57 27.25
CA GLU A 129 -0.79 18.42 27.97
C GLU A 129 0.02 19.09 26.87
N PRO A 130 0.10 20.43 26.86
CA PRO A 130 0.99 21.09 25.91
C PRO A 130 2.36 20.52 26.24
N GLU A 131 2.84 19.56 25.43
CA GLU A 131 4.27 19.34 25.35
C GLU A 131 4.83 20.72 25.12
N ALA A 132 5.67 21.17 26.08
CA ALA A 132 6.40 22.41 25.93
C ALA A 132 6.91 22.42 24.50
N PRO A 133 6.66 23.47 23.72
CA PRO A 133 6.99 23.45 22.31
C PRO A 133 8.46 23.12 22.21
N VAL A 134 8.78 21.87 21.91
CA VAL A 134 10.06 21.52 21.34
C VAL A 134 10.08 22.40 20.11
N ALA A 135 10.92 23.43 20.14
CA ALA A 135 11.11 24.33 19.04
C ALA A 135 11.45 23.44 17.83
N ARG A 136 10.42 23.07 17.08
CA ARG A 136 10.63 22.45 15.80
C ARG A 136 11.37 23.49 14.99
N PRO A 137 12.51 23.13 14.40
CA PRO A 137 13.14 24.05 13.47
C PRO A 137 12.04 24.50 12.51
N SER A 138 11.89 25.80 12.38
CA SER A 138 10.74 26.46 11.76
C SER A 138 10.58 26.18 10.25
N ASN A 139 11.44 25.32 9.69
CA ASN A 139 11.33 24.80 8.33
C ASN A 139 11.92 23.38 8.28
N PRO A 140 11.12 22.31 8.16
CA PRO A 140 11.67 21.04 7.72
C PRO A 140 12.29 21.27 6.35
N VAL A 141 13.56 20.90 6.18
CA VAL A 141 14.23 20.96 4.89
C VAL A 141 13.39 20.15 3.92
N ALA A 142 12.84 20.80 2.89
CA ALA A 142 12.06 20.10 1.87
C ALA A 142 12.91 18.98 1.24
N PRO A 143 12.34 17.82 0.90
CA PRO A 143 13.09 16.72 0.29
C PRO A 143 13.94 17.15 -0.91
N GLU A 144 13.46 18.12 -1.69
CA GLU A 144 14.19 18.67 -2.82
C GLU A 144 15.43 19.44 -2.38
N ARG A 145 15.34 20.24 -1.31
CA ARG A 145 16.48 21.00 -0.75
C ARG A 145 17.54 20.05 -0.20
N PHE A 146 17.14 18.96 0.43
CA PHE A 146 18.08 17.95 0.90
C PHE A 146 18.78 17.22 -0.25
N ALA A 147 18.06 16.93 -1.34
CA ALA A 147 18.65 16.35 -2.54
C ALA A 147 19.68 17.30 -3.19
N VAL A 148 19.38 18.60 -3.27
CA VAL A 148 20.33 19.63 -3.73
C VAL A 148 21.55 19.68 -2.84
N LEU A 149 21.40 19.67 -1.51
CA LEU A 149 22.51 19.65 -0.56
C LEU A 149 23.44 18.45 -0.77
N GLN A 150 22.90 17.26 -0.96
CA GLN A 150 23.69 16.04 -1.22
C GLN A 150 24.40 16.11 -2.57
N ALA A 151 23.73 16.59 -3.61
CA ALA A 151 24.32 16.73 -4.93
C ALA A 151 25.43 17.79 -4.94
N LEU A 152 25.22 18.92 -4.27
CA LEU A 152 26.21 19.96 -4.07
C LEU A 152 27.45 19.43 -3.33
N LEU A 153 27.27 18.65 -2.27
CA LEU A 153 28.37 18.00 -1.56
C LEU A 153 29.20 17.10 -2.48
N ALA A 154 28.54 16.32 -3.34
CA ALA A 154 29.21 15.44 -4.29
C ALA A 154 30.07 16.24 -5.30
N ASP A 155 29.52 17.32 -5.87
CA ASP A 155 30.24 18.20 -6.80
C ASP A 155 31.44 18.90 -6.13
N LEU A 156 31.27 19.39 -4.90
CA LEU A 156 32.35 20.01 -4.14
C LEU A 156 33.48 19.01 -3.83
N LEU A 157 33.15 17.77 -3.48
CA LEU A 157 34.13 16.70 -3.29
C LEU A 157 34.86 16.33 -4.59
N GLU A 158 34.12 16.32 -5.72
CA GLU A 158 34.69 16.07 -7.03
C GLU A 158 35.68 17.17 -7.47
N THR A 159 35.36 18.42 -7.14
CA THR A 159 36.22 19.59 -7.41
C THR A 159 37.59 19.47 -6.75
N CYS A 160 37.65 18.90 -5.55
CA CYS A 160 38.93 18.65 -4.87
C CYS A 160 39.77 17.54 -5.56
N GLY A 161 39.17 16.68 -6.38
CA GLY A 161 39.89 15.59 -7.04
C GLY A 161 40.63 14.68 -6.05
N THR A 162 41.91 14.48 -6.30
CA THR A 162 42.85 13.78 -5.39
C THR A 162 43.44 14.71 -4.32
N ASP A 163 43.31 16.01 -4.49
CA ASP A 163 43.89 17.01 -3.60
C ASP A 163 42.99 17.27 -2.39
N GLN A 164 43.54 17.89 -1.34
CA GLN A 164 42.80 18.25 -0.13
C GLN A 164 41.95 19.51 -0.30
N SER A 165 42.18 20.29 -1.35
CA SER A 165 41.46 21.51 -1.62
C SER A 165 41.18 21.69 -3.12
N GLY A 166 40.13 22.44 -3.40
CA GLY A 166 39.73 22.79 -4.77
C GLY A 166 38.95 24.09 -4.78
N SER A 167 38.71 24.65 -5.95
CA SER A 167 37.91 25.84 -6.14
C SER A 167 37.02 25.72 -7.35
N ILE A 168 35.76 26.16 -7.25
CA ILE A 168 34.78 26.16 -8.32
C ILE A 168 33.99 27.46 -8.32
N ALA A 169 33.68 28.00 -9.51
CA ALA A 169 32.86 29.19 -9.59
C ALA A 169 31.40 28.87 -9.14
N ALA A 170 30.87 29.72 -8.22
CA ALA A 170 29.51 29.57 -7.72
C ALA A 170 28.48 29.57 -8.84
N SER A 171 28.68 30.37 -9.89
CA SER A 171 27.81 30.46 -11.05
C SER A 171 27.60 29.11 -11.78
N VAL A 172 28.62 28.23 -11.80
CA VAL A 172 28.53 26.91 -12.42
C VAL A 172 27.55 26.01 -11.68
N LEU A 173 27.59 26.05 -10.34
CA LEU A 173 26.70 25.25 -9.50
C LEU A 173 25.30 25.86 -9.43
N GLN A 174 25.19 27.21 -9.41
CA GLN A 174 23.93 27.91 -9.50
C GLN A 174 23.17 27.58 -10.78
N ASP A 175 23.85 27.59 -11.91
CA ASP A 175 23.27 27.21 -13.21
C ASP A 175 22.87 25.74 -13.26
N ARG A 176 23.64 24.86 -12.62
CA ARG A 176 23.36 23.41 -12.56
C ARG A 176 22.13 23.11 -11.72
N TYR A 177 22.03 23.71 -10.54
CA TYR A 177 20.97 23.42 -9.57
C TYR A 177 19.81 24.40 -9.62
N LYS A 178 19.89 25.46 -10.44
CA LYS A 178 18.88 26.51 -10.59
C LYS A 178 18.54 27.18 -9.25
N ILE A 179 19.58 27.47 -8.46
CA ILE A 179 19.50 28.16 -7.17
C ILE A 179 20.11 29.56 -7.28
N ASP A 180 19.58 30.49 -6.49
CA ASP A 180 20.10 31.88 -6.44
C ASP A 180 21.27 32.03 -5.44
N ASP A 181 21.84 33.25 -5.37
CA ASP A 181 22.97 33.58 -4.46
C ASP A 181 22.62 33.33 -2.99
N ALA A 182 21.40 33.69 -2.59
CA ALA A 182 20.97 33.53 -1.20
C ALA A 182 20.83 32.07 -0.82
N GLU A 183 20.25 31.27 -1.71
CA GLU A 183 20.11 29.83 -1.52
C GLU A 183 21.45 29.09 -1.58
N MET A 184 22.39 29.53 -2.45
CA MET A 184 23.74 28.97 -2.48
C MET A 184 24.46 29.20 -1.15
N ILE A 185 24.40 30.40 -0.60
CA ILE A 185 25.00 30.73 0.71
C ILE A 185 24.36 29.87 1.81
N GLU A 186 23.04 29.73 1.80
CA GLU A 186 22.30 28.85 2.75
C GLU A 186 22.78 27.41 2.67
N GLN A 187 22.91 26.85 1.46
CA GLN A 187 23.37 25.48 1.24
C GLN A 187 24.82 25.26 1.71
N ILE A 188 25.73 26.21 1.42
CA ILE A 188 27.12 26.16 1.90
C ILE A 188 27.17 26.22 3.44
N ASN A 189 26.40 27.10 4.06
CA ASN A 189 26.33 27.19 5.52
C ASN A 189 25.78 25.87 6.12
N LEU A 190 24.76 25.28 5.51
CA LEU A 190 24.23 23.99 5.93
C LEU A 190 25.27 22.87 5.80
N LEU A 191 26.03 22.82 4.70
CA LEU A 191 27.09 21.83 4.51
C LEU A 191 28.15 21.94 5.61
N ASN A 192 28.53 23.14 5.98
CA ASN A 192 29.51 23.41 7.04
C ASN A 192 28.99 23.06 8.45
N LEU A 193 27.66 22.99 8.63
CA LEU A 193 27.01 22.63 9.90
C LEU A 193 26.64 21.15 10.00
N VAL A 194 26.42 20.48 8.86
CA VAL A 194 25.96 19.11 8.85
C VAL A 194 27.12 18.14 9.09
N ASN A 195 27.04 17.42 10.20
CA ASN A 195 27.92 16.31 10.49
C ASN A 195 27.33 15.01 9.90
N PHE A 196 27.95 14.52 8.84
CA PHE A 196 27.51 13.30 8.16
C PHE A 196 27.95 11.99 8.85
N GLY A 197 28.36 12.06 10.11
CA GLY A 197 28.72 10.90 10.93
C GLY A 197 30.17 10.91 11.39
N GLY A 198 30.43 10.44 12.59
CA GLY A 198 31.79 10.32 13.12
C GLY A 198 32.39 11.55 13.80
N GLY A 199 31.65 12.67 13.92
CA GLY A 199 32.07 13.86 14.66
C GLY A 199 32.97 14.82 13.87
N CYS A 200 33.12 14.64 12.55
CA CYS A 200 33.95 15.49 11.69
C CYS A 200 33.17 15.95 10.48
N TYR A 201 33.52 17.13 9.97
CA TYR A 201 32.97 17.65 8.72
C TYR A 201 33.53 16.86 7.54
N ALA A 202 32.71 16.62 6.54
CA ALA A 202 33.18 15.96 5.30
C ALA A 202 33.93 16.95 4.42
N VAL A 203 33.46 18.20 4.42
CA VAL A 203 33.93 19.29 3.57
C VAL A 203 33.73 20.62 4.34
N TYR A 204 34.65 21.51 4.24
CA TYR A 204 34.49 22.94 4.55
C TYR A 204 34.49 23.73 3.25
N ALA A 205 33.47 24.52 3.02
CA ALA A 205 33.35 25.34 1.83
C ALA A 205 33.10 26.81 2.19
N GLU A 206 33.75 27.71 1.47
CA GLU A 206 33.60 29.15 1.69
C GLU A 206 33.47 29.85 0.34
N LEU A 207 32.49 30.75 0.23
CA LEU A 207 32.29 31.60 -0.92
C LEU A 207 33.11 32.90 -0.71
N ASP A 208 34.01 33.19 -1.63
CA ASP A 208 34.81 34.42 -1.58
C ASP A 208 34.14 35.59 -2.30
N ASP A 209 34.75 36.79 -2.17
CA ASP A 209 34.24 38.00 -2.80
C ASP A 209 34.36 38.00 -4.34
N GLU A 210 35.11 37.06 -4.91
CA GLU A 210 35.33 36.89 -6.36
C GLU A 210 34.29 35.90 -6.95
N GLY A 211 33.39 35.36 -6.11
CA GLY A 211 32.34 34.40 -6.51
C GLY A 211 32.85 32.99 -6.71
N MET A 212 34.01 32.66 -6.12
CA MET A 212 34.54 31.30 -6.13
C MET A 212 34.22 30.60 -4.81
N ILE A 213 33.83 29.36 -4.89
CA ILE A 213 33.64 28.48 -3.73
C ILE A 213 34.94 27.72 -3.53
N ASN A 214 35.65 28.08 -2.47
CA ASN A 214 36.86 27.42 -2.03
C ASN A 214 36.50 26.26 -1.10
N VAL A 215 36.94 25.07 -1.49
CA VAL A 215 36.55 23.81 -0.82
C VAL A 215 37.78 23.19 -0.17
N GLN A 216 37.64 22.76 1.05
CA GLN A 216 38.66 22.04 1.79
C GLN A 216 38.10 20.73 2.30
N LYS A 217 38.72 19.62 1.92
CA LYS A 217 38.38 18.31 2.44
C LYS A 217 38.99 18.14 3.82
N GLU A 218 38.18 17.70 4.74
CA GLU A 218 38.70 17.20 6.00
C GLU A 218 39.32 15.80 5.84
N LEU A 219 40.23 15.44 6.77
CA LEU A 219 40.99 14.17 6.76
C LEU A 219 40.08 12.90 6.62
N TYR A 220 38.82 13.02 6.97
CA TYR A 220 37.82 11.94 6.90
C TYR A 220 36.87 12.07 5.68
N GLY A 221 36.99 13.08 4.85
CA GLY A 221 36.17 13.29 3.66
C GLY A 221 36.34 12.21 2.59
N GLU A 222 37.41 11.43 2.63
CA GLU A 222 37.61 10.28 1.72
C GLU A 222 36.63 9.14 1.94
N ASP A 223 36.00 9.03 3.11
CA ASP A 223 35.01 8.00 3.38
C ASP A 223 33.75 8.15 2.52
N PHE A 224 33.45 9.34 2.02
CA PHE A 224 32.35 9.56 1.07
C PHE A 224 32.65 9.10 -0.37
N ARG A 225 33.90 8.91 -0.73
CA ARG A 225 34.30 8.33 -2.01
C ARG A 225 34.27 6.79 -2.01
N ARG A 226 34.27 6.19 -0.81
CA ARG A 226 34.08 4.76 -0.71
C ARG A 226 32.61 4.46 -0.95
N PRO A 227 32.29 3.50 -1.82
CA PRO A 227 30.91 3.08 -1.97
C PRO A 227 30.37 2.73 -0.58
N ALA A 228 29.18 3.26 -0.28
CA ALA A 228 28.53 3.02 0.99
C ALA A 228 28.57 1.51 1.26
N ARG A 229 29.15 1.11 2.38
CA ARG A 229 29.12 -0.28 2.80
C ARG A 229 27.72 -0.57 3.32
N LEU A 230 26.88 -0.96 2.40
CA LEU A 230 25.55 -1.41 2.75
C LEU A 230 25.65 -2.73 3.48
N SER A 231 25.02 -2.84 4.64
CA SER A 231 24.77 -4.15 5.21
C SER A 231 23.86 -4.94 4.26
N PRO A 232 23.87 -6.27 4.29
CA PRO A 232 22.98 -7.08 3.45
C PRO A 232 21.50 -6.71 3.62
N LEU A 233 21.10 -6.22 4.80
CA LEU A 233 19.74 -5.77 5.08
C LEU A 233 19.42 -4.44 4.41
N GLU A 234 20.32 -3.47 4.47
CA GLU A 234 20.17 -2.16 3.81
C GLU A 234 20.12 -2.30 2.30
N ALA A 235 21.03 -3.11 1.74
CA ALA A 235 21.02 -3.41 0.32
C ALA A 235 19.71 -4.06 -0.13
N LYS A 236 19.22 -5.04 0.64
CA LYS A 236 17.93 -5.69 0.37
C LYS A 236 16.77 -4.70 0.48
N ALA A 237 16.79 -3.78 1.44
CA ALA A 237 15.79 -2.72 1.56
C ALA A 237 15.80 -1.78 0.36
N ILE A 238 16.98 -1.40 -0.15
CA ILE A 238 17.12 -0.55 -1.36
C ILE A 238 16.62 -1.30 -2.59
N LEU A 239 17.02 -2.55 -2.79
CA LEU A 239 16.54 -3.36 -3.91
C LEU A 239 15.03 -3.54 -3.87
N MET A 240 14.48 -3.79 -2.68
CA MET A 240 13.03 -3.89 -2.48
C MET A 240 12.31 -2.56 -2.76
N ALA A 241 12.90 -1.43 -2.37
CA ALA A 241 12.35 -0.11 -2.69
C ALA A 241 12.40 0.16 -4.21
N LEU A 242 13.46 -0.22 -4.90
CA LEU A 242 13.57 -0.13 -6.37
C LEU A 242 12.53 -1.00 -7.06
N ASP A 243 12.26 -2.20 -6.56
CA ASP A 243 11.23 -3.09 -7.09
C ASP A 243 9.81 -2.52 -6.85
N LEU A 244 9.60 -1.88 -5.72
CA LEU A 244 8.32 -1.26 -5.37
C LEU A 244 8.05 0.04 -6.15
N VAL A 245 9.08 0.87 -6.32
CA VAL A 245 8.98 2.21 -6.94
C VAL A 245 9.28 2.16 -8.44
N GLY A 246 10.07 1.19 -8.88
CA GLY A 246 10.46 1.03 -10.28
C GLY A 246 9.30 1.06 -11.27
N PRO A 247 8.22 0.29 -11.07
CA PRO A 247 7.05 0.34 -11.93
C PRO A 247 6.33 1.69 -11.95
N GLN A 248 6.45 2.48 -10.87
CA GLN A 248 5.83 3.83 -10.80
C GLN A 248 6.63 4.88 -11.58
N ILE A 249 7.93 4.65 -11.73
CA ILE A 249 8.86 5.56 -12.41
C ILE A 249 9.13 5.10 -13.85
N ALA A 250 8.61 3.95 -14.25
CA ALA A 250 8.88 3.29 -15.55
C ALA A 250 8.57 4.17 -16.79
N GLY A 251 7.86 5.29 -16.62
CA GLY A 251 7.70 6.29 -17.71
C GLY A 251 8.93 7.18 -17.94
N ALA A 252 9.93 7.19 -17.08
CA ALA A 252 11.00 8.18 -17.16
C ALA A 252 12.43 7.65 -17.34
N THR A 253 12.74 6.37 -17.30
CA THR A 253 14.05 5.81 -17.66
C THR A 253 14.34 4.48 -16.94
N ASN A 254 13.93 3.39 -17.54
CA ASN A 254 14.32 2.04 -17.11
C ASN A 254 15.85 1.86 -17.00
N SER A 255 16.64 2.59 -17.80
CA SER A 255 18.10 2.51 -17.80
C SER A 255 18.74 3.01 -16.50
N THR A 256 18.21 4.06 -15.90
CA THR A 256 18.77 4.63 -14.66
C THR A 256 18.47 3.75 -13.45
N LEU A 257 17.25 3.24 -13.33
CA LEU A 257 16.87 2.33 -12.24
C LEU A 257 17.61 0.98 -12.37
N ALA A 258 17.73 0.45 -13.56
CA ALA A 258 18.52 -0.75 -13.82
C ALA A 258 19.99 -0.55 -13.44
N SER A 259 20.60 0.60 -13.79
CA SER A 259 21.96 0.96 -13.41
C SER A 259 22.14 1.11 -11.90
N VAL A 260 21.17 1.72 -11.20
CA VAL A 260 21.21 1.82 -9.72
C VAL A 260 21.10 0.43 -9.11
N ARG A 261 20.19 -0.40 -9.59
CA ARG A 261 20.03 -1.79 -9.15
C ARG A 261 21.33 -2.58 -9.28
N GLU A 262 21.92 -2.56 -10.48
CA GLU A 262 23.18 -3.23 -10.77
C GLU A 262 24.31 -2.77 -9.84
N LYS A 263 24.42 -1.46 -9.58
CA LYS A 263 25.42 -0.90 -8.68
C LYS A 263 25.23 -1.38 -7.25
N VAL A 264 23.97 -1.46 -6.77
CA VAL A 264 23.66 -1.97 -5.43
C VAL A 264 23.97 -3.47 -5.33
N GLU A 265 23.63 -4.26 -6.35
CA GLU A 265 23.95 -5.69 -6.42
C GLU A 265 25.45 -5.94 -6.42
N ILE A 266 26.22 -5.17 -7.20
CA ILE A 266 27.68 -5.24 -7.23
C ILE A 266 28.28 -4.83 -5.89
N ALA A 267 27.80 -3.74 -5.26
CA ALA A 267 28.25 -3.26 -3.96
C ALA A 267 28.01 -4.28 -2.85
N CYS A 268 27.02 -5.17 -3.00
CA CYS A 268 26.74 -6.27 -2.07
C CYS A 268 27.60 -7.51 -2.32
N GLY A 269 28.59 -7.43 -3.22
CA GLY A 269 29.53 -8.50 -3.48
C GLY A 269 29.04 -9.54 -4.49
N GLY A 270 28.06 -9.23 -5.34
CA GLY A 270 27.61 -10.09 -6.46
C GLY A 270 27.08 -11.47 -6.04
N GLY A 271 26.90 -11.68 -4.76
CA GLY A 271 26.53 -12.96 -4.22
C GLY A 271 25.62 -12.79 -3.00
N VAL A 272 24.34 -12.65 -3.26
CA VAL A 272 23.38 -13.26 -2.34
C VAL A 272 23.45 -14.75 -2.66
N PRO A 273 24.01 -15.60 -1.77
CA PRO A 273 24.13 -17.02 -2.08
C PRO A 273 22.72 -17.59 -2.26
N GLY A 274 22.41 -18.05 -3.47
CA GLY A 274 21.33 -18.99 -3.75
C GLY A 274 19.90 -18.47 -3.69
N GLY A 275 19.68 -17.18 -3.90
CA GLY A 275 18.33 -16.66 -4.13
C GLY A 275 18.21 -16.20 -5.56
N GLN A 276 17.46 -16.91 -6.38
CA GLN A 276 16.80 -16.29 -7.54
C GLN A 276 16.17 -14.96 -7.13
N PRO A 277 16.00 -13.97 -8.05
CA PRO A 277 15.30 -12.73 -7.75
C PRO A 277 13.81 -13.02 -7.51
N SER A 278 13.51 -13.67 -6.42
CA SER A 278 12.17 -13.95 -5.94
C SER A 278 11.94 -13.21 -4.62
N THR A 279 12.17 -11.90 -4.68
CA THR A 279 11.46 -11.00 -3.81
C THR A 279 10.63 -10.06 -4.67
N THR A 280 9.89 -10.60 -5.60
CA THR A 280 8.55 -10.10 -5.78
C THR A 280 7.92 -10.17 -4.39
N VAL A 281 7.73 -9.02 -3.74
CA VAL A 281 6.63 -8.91 -2.80
C VAL A 281 5.49 -9.45 -3.62
N ASP A 282 5.03 -10.66 -3.30
CA ASP A 282 3.93 -11.29 -3.99
C ASP A 282 2.69 -10.49 -3.60
N VAL A 283 2.50 -9.36 -4.29
CA VAL A 283 1.32 -8.49 -4.17
C VAL A 283 0.13 -9.15 -4.87
N GLY A 284 0.25 -10.44 -5.23
CA GLY A 284 -0.81 -11.17 -5.94
C GLY A 284 -1.13 -10.57 -7.31
N VAL A 285 -0.23 -9.73 -7.84
CA VAL A 285 -0.42 -9.08 -9.14
C VAL A 285 0.39 -9.83 -10.17
N PRO A 286 -0.23 -10.31 -11.26
CA PRO A 286 0.49 -10.95 -12.35
C PRO A 286 1.48 -9.98 -12.96
N GLU A 287 2.74 -10.37 -13.05
CA GLU A 287 3.79 -9.57 -13.73
C GLU A 287 3.42 -9.25 -15.18
N ASP A 288 2.71 -10.14 -15.85
CA ASP A 288 2.17 -9.98 -17.20
C ASP A 288 1.14 -8.86 -17.29
N VAL A 289 0.21 -8.73 -16.33
CA VAL A 289 -0.81 -7.66 -16.30
C VAL A 289 -0.15 -6.29 -16.10
N ILE A 290 0.73 -6.15 -15.11
CA ILE A 290 1.46 -4.88 -14.89
C ILE A 290 2.32 -4.56 -16.11
N GLY A 291 3.02 -5.55 -16.67
CA GLY A 291 3.87 -5.38 -17.82
C GLY A 291 3.12 -4.92 -19.06
N GLU A 292 1.95 -5.49 -19.36
CA GLU A 292 1.11 -5.07 -20.48
C GLU A 292 0.55 -3.66 -20.29
N ILE A 293 0.06 -3.33 -19.08
CA ILE A 293 -0.45 -2.00 -18.77
C ILE A 293 0.67 -0.95 -18.82
N SER A 294 1.85 -1.24 -18.25
CA SER A 294 3.00 -0.32 -18.28
C SER A 294 3.41 -0.01 -19.73
N ARG A 295 3.51 -1.04 -20.58
CA ARG A 295 3.82 -0.85 -22.00
C ARG A 295 2.73 -0.11 -22.75
N ALA A 296 1.47 -0.29 -22.37
CA ALA A 296 0.36 0.47 -22.96
C ALA A 296 0.44 1.95 -22.59
N ILE A 297 0.78 2.29 -21.35
CA ILE A 297 1.01 3.67 -20.89
C ILE A 297 2.18 4.29 -21.66
N GLU A 298 3.33 3.63 -21.69
CA GLU A 298 4.56 4.13 -22.35
C GLU A 298 4.36 4.46 -23.82
N HIS A 299 3.56 3.66 -24.53
CA HIS A 299 3.36 3.81 -25.97
C HIS A 299 2.01 4.46 -26.33
N HIS A 300 1.28 4.99 -25.36
CA HIS A 300 -0.07 5.55 -25.54
C HIS A 300 -1.00 4.62 -26.34
N ARG A 301 -1.02 3.34 -25.96
CA ARG A 301 -1.84 2.31 -26.59
C ARG A 301 -3.07 1.99 -25.74
N LEU A 302 -4.17 1.69 -26.43
CA LEU A 302 -5.34 1.14 -25.75
C LEU A 302 -4.98 -0.20 -25.12
N ALA A 303 -5.59 -0.49 -23.98
CA ALA A 303 -5.51 -1.78 -23.32
C ALA A 303 -6.90 -2.39 -23.17
N ARG A 304 -7.04 -3.67 -23.51
CA ARG A 304 -8.21 -4.48 -23.19
C ARG A 304 -7.96 -5.19 -21.88
N ILE A 305 -8.84 -5.00 -20.92
CA ILE A 305 -8.76 -5.65 -19.61
C ILE A 305 -10.02 -6.46 -19.33
N THR A 306 -9.84 -7.63 -18.73
CA THR A 306 -10.94 -8.37 -18.11
C THR A 306 -10.94 -8.05 -16.64
N TYR A 307 -11.98 -7.36 -16.15
CA TYR A 307 -12.00 -6.73 -14.82
C TYR A 307 -13.16 -7.22 -13.97
N LEU A 308 -12.86 -7.65 -12.74
CA LEU A 308 -13.87 -7.96 -11.73
C LEU A 308 -14.35 -6.68 -11.05
N SER A 309 -15.53 -6.23 -11.42
CA SER A 309 -16.16 -5.05 -10.84
C SER A 309 -16.63 -5.32 -9.40
N ARG A 310 -16.20 -4.47 -8.46
CA ARG A 310 -16.67 -4.54 -7.07
C ARG A 310 -18.11 -4.04 -6.92
N THR A 311 -18.57 -3.23 -7.85
CA THR A 311 -19.90 -2.64 -7.82
C THR A 311 -20.98 -3.64 -8.25
N SER A 312 -20.72 -4.45 -9.29
CA SER A 312 -21.67 -5.45 -9.80
C SER A 312 -21.32 -6.89 -9.40
N ASN A 313 -20.10 -7.13 -8.91
CA ASN A 313 -19.55 -8.49 -8.70
C ASN A 313 -19.47 -9.30 -9.99
N GLU A 314 -19.40 -8.63 -11.13
CA GLU A 314 -19.34 -9.25 -12.45
C GLU A 314 -17.97 -9.04 -13.07
N VAL A 315 -17.52 -10.04 -13.81
CA VAL A 315 -16.35 -9.94 -14.66
C VAL A 315 -16.79 -9.41 -16.01
N ALA A 316 -16.21 -8.26 -16.42
CA ALA A 316 -16.52 -7.62 -17.69
C ALA A 316 -15.24 -7.25 -18.43
N GLU A 317 -15.29 -7.36 -19.75
CA GLU A 317 -14.24 -6.84 -20.64
C GLU A 317 -14.40 -5.34 -20.78
N ARG A 318 -13.28 -4.61 -20.72
CA ARG A 318 -13.22 -3.16 -20.89
C ARG A 318 -12.03 -2.79 -21.76
N VAL A 319 -12.22 -1.74 -22.56
CA VAL A 319 -11.14 -1.09 -23.30
C VAL A 319 -10.84 0.23 -22.59
N ILE A 320 -9.58 0.44 -22.25
CA ILE A 320 -9.14 1.60 -21.50
C ILE A 320 -7.98 2.32 -22.20
N GLU A 321 -7.92 3.64 -21.99
CA GLU A 321 -6.75 4.47 -22.24
C GLU A 321 -5.99 4.58 -20.91
N PRO A 322 -4.93 3.82 -20.67
CA PRO A 322 -4.21 3.85 -19.40
C PRO A 322 -3.24 5.02 -19.35
N TYR A 323 -3.23 5.77 -18.24
CA TYR A 323 -2.39 6.96 -18.06
C TYR A 323 -1.30 6.77 -17.02
N LYS A 324 -1.62 6.17 -15.88
CA LYS A 324 -0.68 6.07 -14.76
C LYS A 324 -0.95 4.85 -13.88
N LEU A 325 0.12 4.24 -13.40
CA LEU A 325 0.08 3.27 -12.30
C LEU A 325 0.34 3.99 -10.97
N ARG A 326 -0.45 3.69 -9.96
CA ARG A 326 -0.32 4.27 -8.63
C ARG A 326 -0.44 3.21 -7.55
N GLY A 327 0.55 3.18 -6.63
CA GLY A 327 0.49 2.40 -5.40
C GLY A 327 -0.17 3.21 -4.28
N VAL A 328 -1.12 2.61 -3.57
CA VAL A 328 -1.74 3.19 -2.37
C VAL A 328 -1.78 2.10 -1.31
N ASN A 329 -1.09 2.32 -0.19
CA ASN A 329 -0.84 1.30 0.83
C ASN A 329 -0.14 0.08 0.21
N SER A 330 -0.76 -1.09 0.19
CA SER A 330 -0.22 -2.29 -0.45
C SER A 330 -0.88 -2.62 -1.78
N ASP A 331 -1.79 -1.77 -2.26
CA ASP A 331 -2.60 -2.02 -3.45
C ASP A 331 -2.12 -1.18 -4.64
N TRP A 332 -2.18 -1.77 -5.83
CA TRP A 332 -1.86 -1.10 -7.08
C TRP A 332 -3.10 -0.76 -7.89
N TYR A 333 -3.08 0.40 -8.51
CA TYR A 333 -4.18 0.93 -9.32
C TYR A 333 -3.68 1.44 -10.65
N VAL A 334 -4.46 1.28 -11.71
CA VAL A 334 -4.28 2.00 -12.98
C VAL A 334 -5.34 3.08 -13.09
N GLU A 335 -4.90 4.32 -13.29
CA GLU A 335 -5.74 5.45 -13.65
C GLU A 335 -5.92 5.46 -15.15
N ALA A 336 -7.16 5.44 -15.63
CA ALA A 336 -7.44 5.27 -17.05
C ALA A 336 -8.76 5.97 -17.43
N TRP A 337 -8.91 6.24 -18.71
CA TRP A 337 -10.20 6.54 -19.31
C TRP A 337 -10.85 5.24 -19.80
N ASP A 338 -12.03 4.93 -19.31
CA ASP A 338 -12.83 3.79 -19.79
C ASP A 338 -13.58 4.21 -21.05
N VAL A 339 -13.18 3.65 -22.18
CA VAL A 339 -13.74 4.01 -23.49
C VAL A 339 -15.23 3.68 -23.60
N GLY A 340 -15.64 2.55 -23.03
CA GLY A 340 -17.05 2.11 -23.07
C GLY A 340 -17.96 2.89 -22.11
N ALA A 341 -17.40 3.41 -21.01
CA ALA A 341 -18.14 4.20 -20.04
C ALA A 341 -17.99 5.72 -20.27
N GLU A 342 -17.18 6.13 -21.26
CA GLU A 342 -16.88 7.52 -21.60
C GLU A 342 -16.49 8.35 -20.36
N GLY A 343 -15.60 7.81 -19.53
CA GLY A 343 -15.26 8.46 -18.26
C GLY A 343 -13.98 7.95 -17.63
N GLU A 344 -13.44 8.78 -16.75
CA GLU A 344 -12.28 8.45 -15.93
C GLU A 344 -12.61 7.36 -14.92
N ARG A 345 -11.74 6.37 -14.81
CA ARG A 345 -11.86 5.30 -13.86
C ARG A 345 -10.49 4.87 -13.32
N THR A 346 -10.54 4.38 -12.09
CA THR A 346 -9.38 3.76 -11.44
C THR A 346 -9.67 2.28 -11.29
N PHE A 347 -8.79 1.45 -11.84
CA PHE A 347 -8.91 0.00 -11.76
C PHE A 347 -7.84 -0.55 -10.83
N ARG A 348 -8.25 -1.36 -9.89
CA ARG A 348 -7.35 -2.04 -8.98
C ARG A 348 -6.71 -3.23 -9.72
N ILE A 349 -5.38 -3.31 -9.73
CA ILE A 349 -4.65 -4.23 -10.59
C ILE A 349 -4.92 -5.70 -10.23
N ASP A 350 -5.01 -6.04 -8.94
CA ASP A 350 -5.29 -7.41 -8.47
C ASP A 350 -6.65 -7.95 -8.94
N ARG A 351 -7.55 -7.06 -9.41
CA ARG A 351 -8.87 -7.40 -9.98
C ARG A 351 -8.89 -7.47 -11.49
N ILE A 352 -7.78 -7.21 -12.14
CA ILE A 352 -7.61 -7.41 -13.56
C ILE A 352 -7.22 -8.87 -13.77
N GLN A 353 -8.11 -9.62 -14.37
CA GLN A 353 -7.88 -11.03 -14.70
C GLN A 353 -6.88 -11.17 -15.83
N THR A 354 -7.07 -10.39 -16.91
CA THR A 354 -6.18 -10.35 -18.07
C THR A 354 -6.03 -8.92 -18.55
N ALA A 355 -4.85 -8.59 -19.11
CA ALA A 355 -4.60 -7.35 -19.81
C ALA A 355 -3.92 -7.66 -21.14
N GLU A 356 -4.38 -7.00 -22.21
CA GLU A 356 -3.81 -7.09 -23.55
C GLU A 356 -3.63 -5.70 -24.10
N ARG A 357 -2.42 -5.36 -24.52
CA ARG A 357 -2.13 -4.11 -25.22
C ARG A 357 -2.62 -4.20 -26.65
N LEU A 358 -3.49 -3.29 -27.03
CA LEU A 358 -4.03 -3.21 -28.40
C LEU A 358 -3.06 -2.50 -29.35
N LYS A 359 -3.31 -2.65 -30.66
CA LYS A 359 -2.52 -1.97 -31.71
C LYS A 359 -2.92 -0.50 -31.85
N GLU A 360 -4.12 -0.16 -31.46
CA GLU A 360 -4.69 1.18 -31.52
C GLU A 360 -4.00 2.10 -30.49
N SER A 361 -3.64 3.30 -30.94
CA SER A 361 -3.11 4.36 -30.07
C SER A 361 -4.19 5.37 -29.74
N PHE A 362 -4.03 6.04 -28.61
CA PHE A 362 -4.87 7.17 -28.23
C PHE A 362 -4.03 8.44 -28.10
N THR A 363 -4.64 9.58 -28.33
CA THR A 363 -4.03 10.87 -28.00
C THR A 363 -4.37 11.23 -26.56
N PRO A 364 -3.35 11.46 -25.70
CA PRO A 364 -3.59 11.82 -24.33
C PRO A 364 -4.53 13.04 -24.22
N ARG A 365 -5.55 12.90 -23.36
CA ARG A 365 -6.53 13.96 -23.12
C ARG A 365 -5.92 15.02 -22.21
N GLU A 366 -6.08 16.29 -22.58
CA GLU A 366 -5.66 17.40 -21.72
C GLU A 366 -6.39 17.34 -20.37
N GLY A 367 -5.66 17.47 -19.27
CA GLY A 367 -6.20 17.44 -17.91
C GLY A 367 -6.18 16.07 -17.22
N LEU A 368 -6.05 14.95 -17.94
CA LEU A 368 -5.95 13.62 -17.33
C LEU A 368 -4.54 13.28 -16.82
N THR A 369 -3.50 13.95 -17.35
CA THR A 369 -2.11 13.77 -16.91
C THR A 369 -1.81 14.37 -15.54
N ASN A 370 -2.63 15.30 -15.04
CA ASN A 370 -2.42 15.98 -13.74
C ASN A 370 -3.44 15.58 -12.66
N LEU A 371 -4.20 14.51 -12.88
CA LEU A 371 -5.27 14.06 -11.96
C LEU A 371 -4.78 13.60 -10.59
N ALA A 372 -3.50 13.26 -10.46
CA ALA A 372 -2.92 12.76 -9.21
C ALA A 372 -2.87 13.84 -8.10
N GLU A 373 -2.80 15.12 -8.46
CA GLU A 373 -2.74 16.21 -7.47
C GLU A 373 -4.11 16.75 -7.08
N GLN A 374 -5.12 16.65 -7.95
CA GLN A 374 -6.46 17.18 -7.71
C GLN A 374 -7.48 16.17 -7.18
N ARG A 375 -7.23 14.86 -7.33
CA ARG A 375 -8.10 13.80 -6.81
C ARG A 375 -7.37 12.89 -5.85
N SER A 376 -7.26 13.35 -4.62
CA SER A 376 -7.02 12.47 -3.47
C SER A 376 -8.16 11.46 -3.27
N LEU A 377 -9.26 11.60 -4.02
CA LEU A 377 -10.49 10.80 -3.90
C LEU A 377 -11.15 10.70 -5.28
N GLY A 378 -11.33 9.51 -5.81
CA GLY A 378 -12.29 9.23 -6.88
C GLY A 378 -13.63 9.89 -6.53
N GLY A 379 -14.41 10.29 -7.53
CA GLY A 379 -15.65 11.03 -7.34
C GLY A 379 -16.49 10.45 -6.20
N THR A 380 -16.42 11.08 -5.05
CA THR A 380 -17.09 10.63 -3.82
C THR A 380 -18.59 10.76 -4.05
N LYS A 381 -19.32 9.63 -4.09
CA LYS A 381 -20.79 9.66 -4.11
C LYS A 381 -21.37 10.13 -2.79
N GLY A 382 -20.61 9.97 -1.70
CA GLY A 382 -21.04 10.39 -0.39
C GLY A 382 -20.03 10.10 0.71
N SER A 383 -20.38 10.56 1.90
CA SER A 383 -19.69 10.21 3.13
C SER A 383 -20.68 9.69 4.15
N VAL A 384 -20.23 8.78 5.00
CA VAL A 384 -21.04 8.21 6.09
C VAL A 384 -20.26 8.23 7.39
N SER A 385 -20.97 8.44 8.49
CA SER A 385 -20.41 8.25 9.82
C SER A 385 -20.52 6.79 10.22
N VAL A 386 -19.39 6.21 10.61
CA VAL A 386 -19.29 4.82 11.06
C VAL A 386 -18.83 4.80 12.50
N TRP A 387 -19.59 4.12 13.35
CA TRP A 387 -19.23 3.83 14.72
C TRP A 387 -18.55 2.47 14.78
N PHE A 388 -17.40 2.40 15.45
CA PHE A 388 -16.67 1.16 15.70
C PHE A 388 -16.73 0.83 17.18
N SER A 389 -17.04 -0.41 17.52
CA SER A 389 -17.18 -0.87 18.90
C SER A 389 -15.86 -0.70 19.67
N PRO A 390 -15.92 -0.58 21.01
CA PRO A 390 -14.72 -0.54 21.85
C PRO A 390 -13.78 -1.72 21.64
N ALA A 391 -14.30 -2.87 21.21
CA ALA A 391 -13.51 -4.08 20.97
C ALA A 391 -12.47 -3.91 19.85
N ILE A 392 -12.81 -3.12 18.81
CA ILE A 392 -11.94 -2.92 17.65
C ILE A 392 -11.42 -1.48 17.51
N ALA A 393 -11.90 -0.55 18.35
CA ALA A 393 -11.60 0.87 18.27
C ALA A 393 -10.11 1.19 18.27
N LEU A 394 -9.31 0.51 19.09
CA LEU A 394 -7.86 0.72 19.14
C LEU A 394 -7.20 0.35 17.83
N ARG A 395 -7.49 -0.82 17.29
CA ARG A 395 -6.96 -1.30 16.01
C ARG A 395 -7.33 -0.39 14.85
N GLU A 396 -8.56 0.09 14.85
CA GLU A 396 -9.06 0.96 13.77
C GLU A 396 -8.53 2.40 13.91
N SER A 397 -8.27 2.89 15.13
CA SER A 397 -7.68 4.23 15.33
C SER A 397 -6.25 4.35 14.78
N GLU A 398 -5.49 3.26 14.74
CA GLU A 398 -4.14 3.23 14.17
C GLU A 398 -4.15 3.41 12.64
N LYS A 399 -5.24 3.01 11.99
CA LYS A 399 -5.40 3.08 10.53
C LYS A 399 -6.08 4.36 10.04
N ARG A 400 -6.71 5.12 10.94
CA ARG A 400 -7.65 6.20 10.63
C ARG A 400 -7.24 7.51 11.31
N THR A 401 -6.56 8.38 10.56
CA THR A 401 -5.97 9.62 11.07
C THR A 401 -6.98 10.73 11.42
N GLY A 402 -8.26 10.57 11.06
CA GLY A 402 -9.32 11.57 11.32
C GLY A 402 -10.36 11.14 12.33
N ALA A 403 -10.25 9.91 12.85
CA ALA A 403 -11.28 9.32 13.69
C ALA A 403 -11.28 9.88 15.12
N SER A 404 -12.45 10.06 15.68
CA SER A 404 -12.68 10.58 17.05
C SER A 404 -12.87 9.46 18.04
N GLN A 405 -12.02 9.37 19.07
CA GLN A 405 -12.24 8.45 20.20
C GLN A 405 -13.37 8.97 21.09
N LEU A 406 -14.27 8.08 21.46
CA LEU A 406 -15.40 8.36 22.33
C LEU A 406 -15.09 7.99 23.79
N ARG A 407 -15.87 8.56 24.74
CA ARG A 407 -15.65 8.34 26.18
C ARG A 407 -15.94 6.91 26.63
N ASP A 408 -16.81 6.21 25.92
CA ASP A 408 -17.14 4.79 26.13
C ASP A 408 -16.10 3.82 25.55
N GLY A 409 -15.04 4.35 24.94
CA GLY A 409 -13.98 3.57 24.31
C GLY A 409 -14.23 3.24 22.84
N ALA A 410 -15.40 3.60 22.28
CA ALA A 410 -15.70 3.43 20.87
C ALA A 410 -14.96 4.47 20.00
N LEU A 411 -14.99 4.27 18.67
CA LEU A 411 -14.40 5.17 17.71
C LEU A 411 -15.47 5.63 16.71
N LEU A 412 -15.50 6.91 16.39
CA LEU A 412 -16.33 7.47 15.34
C LEU A 412 -15.47 7.99 14.21
N ASP A 413 -15.73 7.56 12.99
CA ASP A 413 -15.02 8.00 11.80
C ASP A 413 -15.99 8.33 10.67
N THR A 414 -15.51 9.14 9.70
CA THR A 414 -16.26 9.47 8.50
C THR A 414 -15.59 8.80 7.31
N ILE A 415 -16.29 7.83 6.72
CA ILE A 415 -15.81 7.08 5.55
C ILE A 415 -16.44 7.68 4.30
N THR A 416 -15.60 8.03 3.32
CA THR A 416 -16.02 8.42 1.99
C THR A 416 -16.16 7.19 1.10
N PHE A 417 -17.16 7.17 0.22
CA PHE A 417 -17.40 6.05 -0.69
C PHE A 417 -17.87 6.53 -2.06
N ASP A 418 -17.53 5.76 -3.07
CA ASP A 418 -17.99 5.90 -4.45
C ASP A 418 -19.01 4.84 -4.86
N SER A 419 -19.06 3.72 -4.12
CA SER A 419 -19.97 2.62 -4.33
C SER A 419 -20.67 2.21 -3.02
N GLU A 420 -22.00 2.25 -3.02
CA GLU A 420 -22.81 1.77 -1.89
C GLU A 420 -22.59 0.29 -1.65
N ARG A 421 -22.42 -0.50 -2.72
CA ARG A 421 -22.11 -1.93 -2.62
C ARG A 421 -20.79 -2.19 -1.92
N TRP A 422 -19.76 -1.42 -2.26
CA TRP A 422 -18.48 -1.49 -1.57
C TRP A 422 -18.63 -1.18 -0.07
N LEU A 423 -19.39 -0.15 0.26
CA LEU A 423 -19.63 0.24 1.64
C LEU A 423 -20.36 -0.87 2.42
N GLU A 424 -21.37 -1.51 1.80
CA GLU A 424 -22.09 -2.65 2.40
C GLU A 424 -21.12 -3.78 2.75
N ASP A 425 -20.31 -4.23 1.77
CA ASP A 425 -19.37 -5.33 1.95
C ASP A 425 -18.24 -4.96 2.93
N GLU A 426 -17.78 -3.68 2.93
CA GLU A 426 -16.77 -3.15 3.85
C GLU A 426 -17.25 -3.20 5.30
N VAL A 427 -18.50 -2.84 5.56
CA VAL A 427 -19.07 -2.84 6.91
C VAL A 427 -19.37 -4.27 7.39
N ILE A 428 -19.84 -5.15 6.51
CA ILE A 428 -20.18 -6.54 6.84
C ILE A 428 -18.97 -7.31 7.37
N LYS A 429 -17.77 -7.07 6.84
CA LYS A 429 -16.54 -7.76 7.29
C LYS A 429 -16.20 -7.54 8.76
N TYR A 430 -16.70 -6.46 9.37
CA TYR A 430 -16.49 -6.17 10.80
C TYR A 430 -17.45 -6.94 11.73
N ARG A 431 -18.28 -7.83 11.20
CA ARG A 431 -19.08 -8.80 11.99
C ARG A 431 -20.05 -8.18 13.01
N GLY A 432 -20.42 -6.91 12.81
CA GLY A 432 -21.29 -6.14 13.70
C GLY A 432 -20.56 -5.13 14.58
N ASP A 433 -19.24 -5.16 14.64
CA ASP A 433 -18.41 -4.19 15.37
C ASP A 433 -18.26 -2.84 14.65
N ALA A 434 -18.68 -2.72 13.40
CA ALA A 434 -18.81 -1.46 12.68
C ALA A 434 -20.28 -1.23 12.34
N VAL A 435 -20.82 -0.05 12.68
CA VAL A 435 -22.23 0.29 12.45
C VAL A 435 -22.32 1.66 11.77
N LEU A 436 -23.05 1.71 10.65
CA LEU A 436 -23.37 2.99 9.99
C LEU A 436 -24.33 3.77 10.88
N ILE A 437 -24.04 5.04 11.12
CA ILE A 437 -24.92 5.91 11.91
C ILE A 437 -25.98 6.53 10.99
N GLU A 438 -25.56 7.23 9.95
CA GLU A 438 -26.42 7.92 8.98
C GLU A 438 -25.86 7.76 7.57
N PRO A 439 -26.71 7.79 6.54
CA PRO A 439 -28.18 7.87 6.58
C PRO A 439 -28.86 6.50 6.83
N ALA A 440 -30.08 6.52 7.37
CA ALA A 440 -30.88 5.32 7.69
C ALA A 440 -31.10 4.40 6.47
N ALA A 441 -31.20 4.98 5.29
CA ALA A 441 -31.36 4.22 4.03
C ALA A 441 -30.17 3.27 3.76
N LEU A 442 -28.93 3.71 4.01
CA LEU A 442 -27.74 2.88 3.85
C LEU A 442 -27.65 1.82 4.94
N ARG A 443 -28.04 2.13 6.19
CA ARG A 443 -28.16 1.13 7.26
C ARG A 443 -29.09 0.00 6.87
N ALA A 444 -30.30 0.34 6.41
CA ALA A 444 -31.28 -0.65 5.96
C ALA A 444 -30.76 -1.50 4.79
N ARG A 445 -29.87 -0.97 3.94
CA ARG A 445 -29.23 -1.73 2.87
C ARG A 445 -28.25 -2.74 3.41
N VAL A 446 -27.38 -2.36 4.36
CA VAL A 446 -26.45 -3.29 5.03
C VAL A 446 -27.21 -4.45 5.68
N ALA A 447 -28.31 -4.14 6.42
CA ALA A 447 -29.15 -5.18 7.02
C ALA A 447 -29.76 -6.13 5.99
N ARG A 448 -30.27 -5.61 4.88
CA ARG A 448 -30.80 -6.43 3.78
C ARG A 448 -29.71 -7.29 3.14
N ARG A 449 -28.52 -6.72 2.94
CA ARG A 449 -27.38 -7.43 2.35
C ARG A 449 -26.91 -8.57 3.25
N ALA A 450 -26.77 -8.34 4.56
CA ALA A 450 -26.45 -9.39 5.53
C ALA A 450 -27.52 -10.51 5.51
N THR A 451 -28.80 -10.15 5.43
CA THR A 451 -29.91 -11.12 5.31
C THR A 451 -29.82 -11.93 4.02
N GLN A 452 -29.42 -11.31 2.92
CA GLN A 452 -29.23 -12.01 1.64
C GLN A 452 -28.10 -13.04 1.74
N ILE A 453 -26.93 -12.64 2.25
CA ILE A 453 -25.79 -13.54 2.43
C ILE A 453 -26.13 -14.67 3.39
N LEU A 454 -26.89 -14.42 4.46
CA LEU A 454 -27.39 -15.46 5.36
C LEU A 454 -28.21 -16.53 4.63
N LYS A 455 -29.06 -16.15 3.69
CA LYS A 455 -29.82 -17.11 2.87
C LYS A 455 -28.90 -17.92 1.97
N GLU A 456 -27.88 -17.28 1.39
CA GLU A 456 -26.88 -17.92 0.55
C GLU A 456 -26.03 -18.92 1.35
N VAL A 457 -25.59 -18.59 2.57
CA VAL A 457 -24.87 -19.49 3.48
C VAL A 457 -25.71 -20.73 3.81
N LYS A 458 -26.99 -20.55 4.15
CA LYS A 458 -27.92 -21.67 4.41
C LYS A 458 -28.12 -22.56 3.17
N GLY A 459 -27.96 -22.00 1.97
CA GLY A 459 -28.06 -22.71 0.70
C GLY A 459 -26.73 -23.26 0.15
N ALA A 460 -25.59 -22.93 0.74
CA ALA A 460 -24.26 -23.17 0.18
C ALA A 460 -23.98 -24.64 -0.16
N LYS A 461 -24.32 -25.57 0.73
CA LYS A 461 -24.17 -27.02 0.48
C LYS A 461 -24.96 -27.50 -0.75
N ARG A 462 -26.09 -26.88 -1.06
CA ARG A 462 -26.92 -27.16 -2.20
C ARG A 462 -26.32 -26.63 -3.50
N LEU A 463 -25.67 -25.47 -3.44
CA LEU A 463 -24.90 -24.89 -4.53
C LEU A 463 -23.71 -25.79 -4.87
N ALA A 464 -22.88 -26.12 -3.89
CA ALA A 464 -21.73 -27.01 -4.08
C ALA A 464 -22.08 -28.38 -4.62
N SER A 465 -23.24 -28.96 -4.25
CA SER A 465 -23.68 -30.24 -4.78
C SER A 465 -24.17 -30.20 -6.23
N LYS A 466 -24.61 -29.03 -6.70
CA LYS A 466 -24.96 -28.81 -8.12
C LYS A 466 -23.72 -28.61 -9.00
N SER A 467 -22.71 -27.95 -8.50
CA SER A 467 -21.47 -27.68 -9.23
C SER A 467 -20.60 -28.92 -9.45
N ARG A 468 -20.76 -29.93 -8.60
CA ARG A 468 -20.04 -31.21 -8.72
C ARG A 468 -20.69 -32.24 -9.71
N ARG A 469 -21.86 -31.91 -10.27
CA ARG A 469 -22.58 -32.73 -11.27
C ARG A 469 -22.41 -32.14 -12.65
#